data_54789f38f390ac3e96bd3eca78733295
#
_entry.id   54789f38f390ac3e96bd3eca78733295
#
_cell.length_a   1.000
_cell.length_b   1.000
_cell.length_c   1.000
_cell.angle_alpha   90.00
_cell.angle_beta   90.00
_cell.angle_gamma   90.00
#
_symmetry.space_group_name_H-M   'P 1'
#
loop_
_entity.id
_entity.type
_entity.pdbx_description
1 polymer ?
#
loop_
_entity_poly.entity_id
_entity_poly.type
_entity_poly.pdbx_seq_one_letter_code
_entity_poly.pdbx_strand_id
1 'polypeptide(L)'
;MGKIIVLDTETLGVADPRVYNIGWLVYADGNIISKRDYLIKEIYDNEDLMQTAYYANKRPLYEEMLADGKCRRIKWSYALRQLARALKDADGIYAFNSRFDTRSIAKTCEMLKSKNPTADGISDIWKGLANPNITSTREYQEFCKANGKMTKHKTPRCRENAETLFAYLTGNPNYIEQHTALADCEIELAILLAALGN
;
A
#
# COMPACT_ATOMS: atom_id res chain seq x y z
N MET A 1 18.47 11.18 -0.07
CA MET A 1 17.59 10.27 0.74
C MET A 1 18.24 8.90 0.68
N GLY A 2 18.41 8.26 1.82
CA GLY A 2 18.98 6.91 1.87
C GLY A 2 18.04 5.86 1.29
N LYS A 3 18.34 4.58 1.53
CA LYS A 3 17.54 3.46 1.05
C LYS A 3 16.25 3.32 1.85
N ILE A 4 15.10 3.46 1.24
CA ILE A 4 13.79 3.30 1.86
C ILE A 4 12.96 2.22 1.18
N ILE A 5 11.97 1.70 1.89
CA ILE A 5 10.99 0.73 1.39
C ILE A 5 9.60 1.35 1.53
N VAL A 6 8.79 1.26 0.49
CA VAL A 6 7.35 1.51 0.54
C VAL A 6 6.64 0.18 0.35
N LEU A 7 5.71 -0.15 1.24
CA LEU A 7 5.02 -1.43 1.31
C LEU A 7 3.52 -1.21 1.44
N ASP A 8 2.75 -2.02 0.72
CA ASP A 8 1.31 -2.11 0.86
C ASP A 8 0.81 -3.55 0.91
N THR A 9 -0.38 -3.76 1.48
CA THR A 9 -1.01 -5.08 1.60
C THR A 9 -2.48 -5.06 1.22
N GLU A 10 -2.88 -5.99 0.35
CA GLU A 10 -4.29 -6.30 0.11
C GLU A 10 -4.74 -7.47 0.97
N THR A 11 -5.89 -7.33 1.58
CA THR A 11 -6.41 -8.27 2.58
C THR A 11 -7.82 -8.74 2.27
N LEU A 12 -8.26 -9.79 2.93
CA LEU A 12 -9.65 -10.26 2.82
C LEU A 12 -10.65 -9.16 3.25
N GLY A 13 -10.26 -8.28 4.18
CA GLY A 13 -11.06 -7.14 4.58
C GLY A 13 -10.66 -6.59 5.94
N VAL A 14 -11.33 -5.52 6.37
CA VAL A 14 -11.03 -4.86 7.65
C VAL A 14 -11.28 -5.77 8.86
N ALA A 15 -12.31 -6.61 8.81
CA ALA A 15 -12.63 -7.55 9.88
C ALA A 15 -11.69 -8.77 9.88
N ASP A 16 -11.28 -9.19 8.70
CA ASP A 16 -10.32 -10.28 8.50
C ASP A 16 -9.11 -9.76 7.70
N PRO A 17 -8.12 -9.20 8.36
CA PRO A 17 -6.99 -8.54 7.70
C PRO A 17 -5.89 -9.51 7.24
N ARG A 18 -6.23 -10.76 6.91
CA ARG A 18 -5.27 -11.70 6.33
C ARG A 18 -4.84 -11.25 4.95
N VAL A 19 -3.53 -11.20 4.75
CA VAL A 19 -2.90 -10.69 3.53
C VAL A 19 -2.95 -11.73 2.42
N TYR A 20 -3.62 -11.43 1.30
CA TYR A 20 -3.58 -12.26 0.10
C TYR A 20 -2.63 -11.72 -0.98
N ASN A 21 -2.37 -10.39 -0.97
CA ASN A 21 -1.37 -9.76 -1.84
C ASN A 21 -0.49 -8.83 -1.01
N ILE A 22 0.81 -8.88 -1.20
CA ILE A 22 1.79 -7.98 -0.59
C ILE A 22 2.74 -7.46 -1.65
N GLY A 23 2.87 -6.15 -1.70
CA GLY A 23 3.78 -5.45 -2.59
C GLY A 23 4.78 -4.60 -1.81
N TRP A 24 5.95 -4.40 -2.40
CA TRP A 24 6.87 -3.37 -1.95
C TRP A 24 7.80 -2.93 -3.06
N LEU A 25 8.26 -1.72 -2.94
CA LEU A 25 9.35 -1.21 -3.73
C LEU A 25 10.50 -0.74 -2.83
N VAL A 26 11.70 -0.74 -3.38
CA VAL A 26 12.90 -0.20 -2.75
C VAL A 26 13.32 1.02 -3.54
N TYR A 27 13.42 2.15 -2.87
CA TYR A 27 13.84 3.42 -3.46
C TYR A 27 15.16 3.86 -2.83
N ALA A 28 16.13 4.21 -3.66
CA ALA A 28 17.42 4.72 -3.23
C ALA A 28 18.01 5.64 -4.33
N ASP A 29 18.74 6.65 -3.92
CA ASP A 29 19.47 7.56 -4.82
C ASP A 29 18.62 8.15 -5.97
N GLY A 30 17.36 8.50 -5.64
CA GLY A 30 16.43 9.10 -6.60
C GLY A 30 15.71 8.09 -7.52
N ASN A 31 15.93 6.79 -7.35
CA ASN A 31 15.39 5.75 -8.24
C ASN A 31 14.74 4.59 -7.51
N ILE A 32 13.75 3.97 -8.14
CA ILE A 32 13.23 2.65 -7.72
C ILE A 32 14.22 1.60 -8.21
N ILE A 33 14.91 0.94 -7.27
CA ILE A 33 15.95 -0.06 -7.57
C ILE A 33 15.42 -1.50 -7.52
N SER A 34 14.25 -1.73 -6.93
CA SER A 34 13.62 -3.05 -6.88
C SER A 34 12.13 -2.93 -6.63
N LYS A 35 11.35 -3.83 -7.26
CA LYS A 35 9.91 -3.99 -7.04
C LYS A 35 9.59 -5.46 -6.77
N ARG A 36 8.62 -5.72 -5.91
CA ARG A 36 8.09 -7.07 -5.65
C ARG A 36 6.58 -7.01 -5.49
N ASP A 37 5.92 -7.97 -6.10
CA ASP A 37 4.48 -8.18 -5.98
C ASP A 37 4.21 -9.67 -5.81
N TYR A 38 3.56 -10.05 -4.70
CA TYR A 38 3.37 -11.45 -4.33
C TYR A 38 1.94 -11.75 -3.89
N LEU A 39 1.34 -12.73 -4.55
CA LEU A 39 0.13 -13.39 -4.08
C LEU A 39 0.49 -14.52 -3.12
N ILE A 40 -0.16 -14.55 -1.99
CA ILE A 40 0.15 -15.47 -0.88
C ILE A 40 -0.67 -16.74 -1.03
N LYS A 41 -0.01 -17.84 -1.40
CA LYS A 41 -0.65 -19.13 -1.72
C LYS A 41 -1.60 -19.60 -0.64
N GLU A 42 -1.20 -19.50 0.61
CA GLU A 42 -1.99 -20.00 1.75
C GLU A 42 -3.35 -19.30 1.90
N ILE A 43 -3.50 -18.11 1.32
CA ILE A 43 -4.74 -17.32 1.34
C ILE A 43 -5.36 -17.28 -0.07
N TYR A 44 -4.58 -16.88 -1.08
CA TYR A 44 -5.07 -16.67 -2.44
C TYR A 44 -5.59 -17.95 -3.11
N ASP A 45 -4.95 -19.12 -2.84
CA ASP A 45 -5.37 -20.41 -3.40
C ASP A 45 -6.60 -21.01 -2.68
N ASN A 46 -7.02 -20.42 -1.56
CA ASN A 46 -8.22 -20.84 -0.85
C ASN A 46 -9.43 -20.08 -1.42
N GLU A 47 -10.24 -20.80 -2.22
CA GLU A 47 -11.40 -20.24 -2.90
C GLU A 47 -12.41 -19.64 -1.93
N ASP A 48 -12.74 -20.38 -0.84
CA ASP A 48 -13.72 -19.93 0.14
C ASP A 48 -13.29 -18.62 0.81
N LEU A 49 -11.99 -18.47 1.09
CA LEU A 49 -11.46 -17.24 1.65
C LEU A 49 -11.52 -16.10 0.63
N MET A 50 -11.07 -16.35 -0.59
CA MET A 50 -11.02 -15.30 -1.62
C MET A 50 -12.40 -14.81 -2.04
N GLN A 51 -13.45 -15.63 -1.96
CA GLN A 51 -14.83 -15.17 -2.17
C GLN A 51 -15.29 -14.16 -1.11
N THR A 52 -14.71 -14.17 0.09
CA THR A 52 -15.00 -13.19 1.15
C THR A 52 -14.19 -11.90 1.04
N ALA A 53 -13.20 -11.87 0.17
CA ALA A 53 -12.32 -10.70 0.01
C ALA A 53 -13.11 -9.48 -0.49
N TYR A 54 -12.80 -8.31 0.08
CA TYR A 54 -13.44 -7.05 -0.32
C TYR A 54 -13.26 -6.77 -1.82
N TYR A 55 -12.11 -7.14 -2.37
CA TYR A 55 -11.79 -7.03 -3.79
C TYR A 55 -11.80 -8.39 -4.51
N ALA A 56 -12.69 -9.31 -4.15
CA ALA A 56 -12.84 -10.62 -4.81
C ALA A 56 -13.02 -10.51 -6.35
N ASN A 57 -13.67 -9.44 -6.81
CA ASN A 57 -13.88 -9.13 -8.22
C ASN A 57 -12.58 -8.82 -9.00
N LYS A 58 -11.46 -8.60 -8.33
CA LYS A 58 -10.15 -8.36 -8.97
C LYS A 58 -9.38 -9.63 -9.30
N ARG A 59 -9.91 -10.78 -8.97
CA ARG A 59 -9.25 -12.05 -9.27
C ARG A 59 -8.84 -12.18 -10.75
N PRO A 60 -9.67 -11.83 -11.75
CA PRO A 60 -9.23 -11.87 -13.15
C PRO A 60 -8.00 -11.01 -13.44
N LEU A 61 -7.90 -9.82 -12.82
CA LEU A 61 -6.72 -8.97 -12.93
C LEU A 61 -5.45 -9.67 -12.39
N TYR A 62 -5.56 -10.31 -11.24
CA TYR A 62 -4.43 -11.04 -10.65
C TYR A 62 -3.99 -12.23 -11.51
N GLU A 63 -4.93 -12.95 -12.14
CA GLU A 63 -4.60 -14.04 -13.06
C GLU A 63 -3.88 -13.51 -14.33
N GLU A 64 -4.28 -12.37 -14.86
CA GLU A 64 -3.57 -11.68 -15.94
C GLU A 64 -2.16 -11.26 -15.48
N MET A 65 -2.02 -10.65 -14.31
CA MET A 65 -0.72 -10.26 -13.75
C MET A 65 0.21 -11.45 -13.52
N LEU A 66 -0.33 -12.61 -13.15
CA LEU A 66 0.42 -13.86 -13.03
C LEU A 66 0.91 -14.35 -14.40
N ALA A 67 0.02 -14.34 -15.40
CA ALA A 67 0.36 -14.76 -16.77
C ALA A 67 1.45 -13.86 -17.39
N ASP A 68 1.39 -12.55 -17.12
CA ASP A 68 2.36 -11.56 -17.58
C ASP A 68 3.67 -11.56 -16.76
N GLY A 69 3.75 -12.33 -15.67
CA GLY A 69 4.90 -12.31 -14.77
C GLY A 69 5.05 -11.01 -13.95
N LYS A 70 4.01 -10.18 -13.91
CA LYS A 70 3.98 -8.90 -13.13
C LYS A 70 3.87 -9.15 -11.64
N CYS A 71 3.23 -10.25 -11.23
CA CYS A 71 3.22 -10.72 -9.85
C CYS A 71 3.59 -12.20 -9.79
N ARG A 72 3.85 -12.71 -8.58
CA ARG A 72 4.22 -14.12 -8.38
C ARG A 72 3.42 -14.72 -7.23
N ARG A 73 2.89 -15.92 -7.44
CA ARG A 73 2.21 -16.70 -6.41
C ARG A 73 3.21 -17.54 -5.61
N ILE A 74 3.37 -17.21 -4.33
CA ILE A 74 4.42 -17.78 -3.46
C ILE A 74 3.90 -18.05 -2.05
N LYS A 75 4.65 -18.82 -1.24
CA LYS A 75 4.36 -19.02 0.18
C LYS A 75 4.66 -17.75 0.99
N TRP A 76 3.86 -17.49 2.02
CA TRP A 76 4.07 -16.39 2.95
C TRP A 76 5.49 -16.35 3.52
N SER A 77 6.00 -17.48 3.98
CA SER A 77 7.36 -17.57 4.51
C SER A 77 8.45 -17.16 3.52
N TYR A 78 8.23 -17.34 2.21
CA TYR A 78 9.15 -16.86 1.19
C TYR A 78 9.05 -15.34 1.02
N ALA A 79 7.81 -14.78 0.97
CA ALA A 79 7.60 -13.33 0.91
C ALA A 79 8.32 -12.63 2.06
N LEU A 80 8.12 -13.09 3.30
CA LEU A 80 8.75 -12.52 4.47
C LEU A 80 10.28 -12.58 4.44
N ARG A 81 10.88 -13.67 3.92
CA ARG A 81 12.33 -13.73 3.75
C ARG A 81 12.86 -12.73 2.72
N GLN A 82 12.11 -12.48 1.64
CA GLN A 82 12.47 -11.47 0.66
C GLN A 82 12.34 -10.06 1.26
N LEU A 83 11.26 -9.80 2.00
CA LEU A 83 11.06 -8.53 2.70
C LEU A 83 12.15 -8.28 3.75
N ALA A 84 12.48 -9.28 4.57
CA ALA A 84 13.57 -9.18 5.54
C ALA A 84 14.93 -8.86 4.90
N ARG A 85 15.19 -9.40 3.70
CA ARG A 85 16.41 -9.06 2.93
C ARG A 85 16.37 -7.62 2.42
N ALA A 86 15.21 -7.14 1.97
CA ALA A 86 15.05 -5.77 1.52
C ALA A 86 15.23 -4.77 2.67
N LEU A 87 14.71 -5.11 3.86
CA LEU A 87 14.83 -4.31 5.09
C LEU A 87 16.26 -4.21 5.60
N LYS A 88 17.10 -5.19 5.28
CA LYS A 88 18.51 -5.09 5.64
C LYS A 88 19.13 -3.86 4.98
N ASP A 89 19.77 -3.03 5.78
CA ASP A 89 20.41 -1.77 5.35
C ASP A 89 19.40 -0.73 4.77
N ALA A 90 18.11 -0.83 5.10
CA ALA A 90 17.13 0.21 4.80
C ALA A 90 17.05 1.20 5.97
N ASP A 91 16.98 2.49 5.63
CA ASP A 91 16.84 3.58 6.61
C ASP A 91 15.41 3.72 7.14
N GLY A 92 14.43 3.15 6.43
CA GLY A 92 13.03 3.15 6.85
C GLY A 92 12.13 2.31 5.97
N ILE A 93 10.99 1.93 6.54
CA ILE A 93 9.87 1.31 5.85
C ILE A 93 8.62 2.16 6.06
N TYR A 94 7.86 2.38 5.00
CA TYR A 94 6.72 3.28 4.95
C TYR A 94 5.51 2.59 4.34
N ALA A 95 4.31 2.99 4.77
CA ALA A 95 3.03 2.60 4.19
C ALA A 95 2.00 3.73 4.38
N PHE A 96 1.00 3.82 3.53
CA PHE A 96 -0.09 4.76 3.71
C PHE A 96 -1.14 4.18 4.68
N ASN A 97 -1.38 4.84 5.80
CA ASN A 97 -2.16 4.28 6.91
C ASN A 97 -1.53 3.00 7.49
N SER A 98 -0.24 3.05 7.77
CA SER A 98 0.65 1.94 8.17
C SER A 98 0.12 1.05 9.30
N ARG A 99 -0.80 1.58 10.14
CA ARG A 99 -1.46 0.80 11.19
C ARG A 99 -2.23 -0.39 10.64
N PHE A 100 -2.82 -0.23 9.43
CA PHE A 100 -3.54 -1.31 8.78
C PHE A 100 -2.59 -2.42 8.34
N ASP A 101 -1.52 -2.07 7.63
CA ASP A 101 -0.51 -3.02 7.13
C ASP A 101 0.22 -3.73 8.26
N THR A 102 0.63 -2.98 9.29
CA THR A 102 1.24 -3.54 10.50
C THR A 102 0.35 -4.62 11.13
N ARG A 103 -0.95 -4.34 11.30
CA ARG A 103 -1.92 -5.30 11.85
C ARG A 103 -2.13 -6.49 10.93
N SER A 104 -2.20 -6.27 9.63
CA SER A 104 -2.47 -7.28 8.61
C SER A 104 -1.31 -8.28 8.51
N ILE A 105 -0.08 -7.77 8.48
CA ILE A 105 1.14 -8.59 8.48
C ILE A 105 1.24 -9.38 9.80
N ALA A 106 1.03 -8.73 10.94
CA ALA A 106 1.09 -9.39 12.25
C ALA A 106 0.06 -10.52 12.36
N LYS A 107 -1.19 -10.29 11.92
CA LYS A 107 -2.27 -11.31 11.93
C LYS A 107 -1.95 -12.48 11.00
N THR A 108 -1.43 -12.22 9.83
CA THR A 108 -1.04 -13.28 8.88
C THR A 108 0.16 -14.08 9.41
N CYS A 109 1.14 -13.41 10.04
CA CYS A 109 2.26 -14.07 10.70
C CYS A 109 1.82 -14.96 11.86
N GLU A 110 0.89 -14.50 12.70
CA GLU A 110 0.32 -15.28 13.80
C GLU A 110 -0.32 -16.58 13.28
N MET A 111 -1.21 -16.45 12.28
CA MET A 111 -1.94 -17.57 11.71
C MET A 111 -0.99 -18.59 11.03
N LEU A 112 -0.01 -18.12 10.28
CA LEU A 112 0.93 -18.97 9.53
C LEU A 112 2.21 -19.29 10.32
N LYS A 113 2.22 -19.01 11.63
CA LYS A 113 3.33 -19.30 12.57
C LYS A 113 4.69 -18.87 12.04
N SER A 114 4.78 -17.62 11.58
CA SER A 114 5.98 -17.07 10.97
C SER A 114 6.47 -15.83 11.72
N LYS A 115 7.78 -15.55 11.66
CA LYS A 115 8.37 -14.35 12.26
C LYS A 115 8.03 -13.12 11.43
N ASN A 116 7.51 -12.07 12.07
CA ASN A 116 7.22 -10.79 11.42
C ASN A 116 8.51 -9.97 11.25
N PRO A 117 8.95 -9.66 10.03
CA PRO A 117 10.15 -8.83 9.79
C PRO A 117 9.91 -7.34 9.99
N THR A 118 8.64 -6.88 10.12
CA THR A 118 8.27 -5.48 10.33
C THR A 118 7.83 -5.20 11.77
N ALA A 119 8.24 -6.06 12.73
CA ALA A 119 7.84 -5.94 14.13
C ALA A 119 8.30 -4.62 14.79
N ASP A 120 9.39 -4.02 14.30
CA ASP A 120 9.92 -2.74 14.78
C ASP A 120 9.08 -1.53 14.31
N GLY A 121 8.08 -1.76 13.46
CA GLY A 121 7.12 -0.78 13.00
C GLY A 121 7.27 -0.39 11.55
N ILE A 122 6.21 0.22 11.01
CA ILE A 122 6.11 0.81 9.67
C ILE A 122 5.72 2.28 9.87
N SER A 123 6.47 3.19 9.30
CA SER A 123 6.21 4.63 9.38
C SER A 123 4.97 5.01 8.55
N ASP A 124 4.15 5.90 9.08
CA ASP A 124 2.88 6.28 8.44
C ASP A 124 3.06 7.48 7.50
N ILE A 125 2.86 7.24 6.20
CA ILE A 125 2.91 8.30 5.18
C ILE A 125 1.76 9.29 5.38
N TRP A 126 0.54 8.80 5.64
CA TRP A 126 -0.65 9.65 5.70
C TRP A 126 -0.56 10.64 6.86
N LYS A 127 -0.61 10.14 8.11
CA LYS A 127 -0.72 11.00 9.29
C LYS A 127 0.60 11.66 9.66
N GLY A 128 1.71 10.97 9.41
CA GLY A 128 3.03 11.46 9.78
C GLY A 128 3.60 12.50 8.82
N LEU A 129 3.27 12.42 7.54
CA LEU A 129 3.91 13.22 6.51
C LEU A 129 2.91 13.93 5.58
N ALA A 130 1.99 13.21 4.93
CA ALA A 130 1.10 13.81 3.94
C ALA A 130 0.07 14.76 4.57
N ASN A 131 -0.46 14.44 5.76
CA ASN A 131 -1.42 15.30 6.43
C ASN A 131 -0.81 16.68 6.76
N PRO A 132 0.29 16.80 7.51
CA PRO A 132 0.85 18.09 7.84
C PRO A 132 1.38 18.87 6.61
N ASN A 133 1.90 18.18 5.59
CA ASN A 133 2.64 18.82 4.50
C ASN A 133 1.83 19.01 3.20
N ILE A 134 0.73 18.25 3.01
CA ILE A 134 -0.09 18.32 1.79
C ILE A 134 -1.55 18.60 2.13
N THR A 135 -2.24 17.71 2.88
CA THR A 135 -3.71 17.81 3.01
C THR A 135 -4.17 19.00 3.84
N SER A 136 -3.32 19.55 4.70
CA SER A 136 -3.59 20.77 5.46
C SER A 136 -3.43 22.05 4.65
N THR A 137 -2.85 21.98 3.44
CA THR A 137 -2.61 23.16 2.61
C THR A 137 -3.89 23.70 1.98
N ARG A 138 -3.89 25.01 1.70
CA ARG A 138 -5.03 25.68 1.05
C ARG A 138 -5.25 25.15 -0.36
N GLU A 139 -4.17 24.91 -1.09
CA GLU A 139 -4.17 24.41 -2.47
C GLU A 139 -4.84 23.03 -2.57
N TYR A 140 -4.53 22.12 -1.65
CA TYR A 140 -5.19 20.82 -1.59
C TYR A 140 -6.68 20.93 -1.28
N GLN A 141 -7.04 21.80 -0.34
CA GLN A 141 -8.44 22.02 0.02
C GLN A 141 -9.24 22.62 -1.14
N GLU A 142 -8.67 23.56 -1.88
CA GLU A 142 -9.27 24.14 -3.08
C GLU A 142 -9.44 23.09 -4.18
N PHE A 143 -8.42 22.25 -4.42
CA PHE A 143 -8.52 21.12 -5.34
C PHE A 143 -9.67 20.16 -4.97
N CYS A 144 -9.77 19.77 -3.70
CA CYS A 144 -10.84 18.87 -3.24
C CYS A 144 -12.23 19.46 -3.45
N LYS A 145 -12.43 20.73 -3.15
CA LYS A 145 -13.70 21.44 -3.35
C LYS A 145 -14.07 21.55 -4.82
N ALA A 146 -13.12 21.97 -5.67
CA ALA A 146 -13.32 22.14 -7.10
C ALA A 146 -13.67 20.82 -7.81
N ASN A 147 -13.15 19.69 -7.33
CA ASN A 147 -13.28 18.39 -7.99
C ASN A 147 -14.22 17.41 -7.26
N GLY A 148 -14.98 17.87 -6.27
CA GLY A 148 -15.94 17.03 -5.54
C GLY A 148 -15.30 15.93 -4.69
N LYS A 149 -14.01 16.07 -4.32
CA LYS A 149 -13.26 15.10 -3.51
C LYS A 149 -13.54 15.31 -2.01
N MET A 150 -14.81 15.38 -1.65
CA MET A 150 -15.26 15.60 -0.27
C MET A 150 -15.86 14.33 0.32
N THR A 151 -15.77 14.19 1.65
CA THR A 151 -16.44 13.08 2.37
C THR A 151 -17.95 13.28 2.38
N LYS A 152 -18.72 12.17 2.45
CA LYS A 152 -20.18 12.17 2.51
C LYS A 152 -20.73 12.37 3.93
N HIS A 153 -20.02 13.07 4.80
CA HIS A 153 -20.49 13.34 6.17
C HIS A 153 -21.36 14.60 6.24
N LYS A 154 -22.11 14.76 7.34
CA LYS A 154 -22.94 15.96 7.62
C LYS A 154 -22.10 17.25 7.54
N THR A 155 -20.84 17.18 7.97
CA THR A 155 -19.84 18.23 7.77
C THR A 155 -18.76 17.67 6.83
N PRO A 156 -18.86 17.96 5.52
CA PRO A 156 -17.92 17.43 4.54
C PRO A 156 -16.50 17.95 4.81
N ARG A 157 -15.52 17.04 4.69
CA ARG A 157 -14.09 17.35 4.75
C ARG A 157 -13.43 16.87 3.46
N CYS A 158 -12.27 17.40 3.13
CA CYS A 158 -11.47 16.86 2.04
C CYS A 158 -11.17 15.38 2.29
N ARG A 159 -11.23 14.57 1.24
CA ARG A 159 -10.74 13.18 1.33
C ARG A 159 -9.23 13.21 1.47
N GLU A 160 -8.70 12.32 2.30
CA GLU A 160 -7.26 12.23 2.59
C GLU A 160 -6.71 10.84 2.26
N ASN A 161 -7.39 10.08 1.37
CA ASN A 161 -6.91 8.79 0.89
C ASN A 161 -5.85 8.93 -0.20
N ALA A 162 -5.06 7.89 -0.44
CA ALA A 162 -3.96 7.89 -1.39
C ALA A 162 -4.42 8.27 -2.80
N GLU A 163 -5.56 7.73 -3.27
CA GLU A 163 -6.15 8.07 -4.57
C GLU A 163 -6.36 9.59 -4.75
N THR A 164 -6.94 10.27 -3.75
CA THR A 164 -7.22 11.71 -3.85
C THR A 164 -5.94 12.55 -3.77
N LEU A 165 -4.98 12.13 -2.92
CA LEU A 165 -3.68 12.76 -2.83
C LEU A 165 -2.91 12.64 -4.15
N PHE A 166 -2.86 11.46 -4.73
CA PHE A 166 -2.19 11.24 -6.01
C PHE A 166 -2.88 11.98 -7.17
N ALA A 167 -4.22 12.02 -7.17
CA ALA A 167 -4.98 12.82 -8.12
C ALA A 167 -4.60 14.31 -8.05
N TYR A 168 -4.40 14.84 -6.84
CA TYR A 168 -3.93 16.21 -6.63
C TYR A 168 -2.51 16.41 -7.14
N LEU A 169 -1.58 15.55 -6.77
CA LEU A 169 -0.17 15.67 -7.15
C LEU A 169 0.06 15.59 -8.66
N THR A 170 -0.76 14.80 -9.35
CA THR A 170 -0.67 14.64 -10.81
C THR A 170 -1.54 15.61 -11.60
N GLY A 171 -2.37 16.41 -10.93
CA GLY A 171 -3.36 17.27 -11.58
C GLY A 171 -4.45 16.51 -12.34
N ASN A 172 -4.62 15.20 -12.05
CA ASN A 172 -5.64 14.34 -12.67
C ASN A 172 -6.78 14.02 -11.68
N PRO A 173 -7.84 14.83 -11.61
CA PRO A 173 -8.94 14.62 -10.66
C PRO A 173 -9.73 13.33 -10.90
N ASN A 174 -9.62 12.72 -12.09
CA ASN A 174 -10.31 11.49 -12.47
C ASN A 174 -9.45 10.24 -12.24
N TYR A 175 -8.29 10.37 -11.60
CA TYR A 175 -7.47 9.22 -11.26
C TYR A 175 -8.26 8.22 -10.40
N ILE A 176 -8.14 6.94 -10.74
CA ILE A 176 -8.73 5.81 -10.02
C ILE A 176 -7.61 4.84 -9.66
N GLU A 177 -7.52 4.53 -8.39
CA GLU A 177 -6.55 3.60 -7.83
C GLU A 177 -6.82 2.16 -8.28
N GLN A 178 -5.78 1.42 -8.63
CA GLN A 178 -5.91 0.05 -9.11
C GLN A 178 -6.20 -0.92 -7.95
N HIS A 179 -5.78 -0.59 -6.74
CA HIS A 179 -5.86 -1.43 -5.55
C HIS A 179 -5.21 -2.80 -5.76
N THR A 180 -3.95 -2.80 -6.11
CA THR A 180 -3.05 -3.94 -6.06
C THR A 180 -1.81 -3.49 -5.31
N ALA A 181 -1.28 -4.32 -4.43
CA ALA A 181 -0.30 -3.88 -3.45
C ALA A 181 0.92 -3.16 -4.06
N LEU A 182 1.46 -3.61 -5.20
CA LEU A 182 2.58 -2.92 -5.82
C LEU A 182 2.18 -1.60 -6.52
N ALA A 183 1.01 -1.55 -7.16
CA ALA A 183 0.54 -0.30 -7.79
C ALA A 183 0.29 0.78 -6.73
N ASP A 184 -0.24 0.37 -5.58
CA ASP A 184 -0.49 1.28 -4.47
C ASP A 184 0.82 1.77 -3.84
N CYS A 185 1.86 0.92 -3.73
CA CYS A 185 3.21 1.36 -3.34
C CYS A 185 3.79 2.44 -4.27
N GLU A 186 3.51 2.41 -5.57
CA GLU A 186 4.01 3.42 -6.52
C GLU A 186 3.37 4.78 -6.28
N ILE A 187 2.06 4.81 -5.99
CA ILE A 187 1.32 6.01 -5.61
C ILE A 187 1.82 6.54 -4.27
N GLU A 188 1.98 5.67 -3.31
CA GLU A 188 2.44 6.00 -1.95
C GLU A 188 3.87 6.56 -1.95
N LEU A 189 4.74 6.04 -2.81
CA LEU A 189 6.07 6.62 -2.99
C LEU A 189 5.98 8.06 -3.50
N ALA A 190 5.14 8.33 -4.50
CA ALA A 190 4.97 9.68 -5.02
C ALA A 190 4.45 10.64 -3.93
N ILE A 191 3.49 10.18 -3.11
CA ILE A 191 2.97 10.97 -1.98
C ILE A 191 4.06 11.20 -0.93
N LEU A 192 4.85 10.17 -0.61
CA LEU A 192 5.95 10.26 0.35
C LEU A 192 7.00 11.28 -0.10
N LEU A 193 7.43 11.21 -1.36
CA LEU A 193 8.42 12.14 -1.92
C LEU A 193 7.90 13.57 -1.90
N ALA A 194 6.66 13.80 -2.36
CA ALA A 194 6.04 15.13 -2.32
C ALA A 194 5.91 15.68 -0.89
N ALA A 195 5.54 14.83 0.08
CA ALA A 195 5.42 15.23 1.47
C ALA A 195 6.77 15.58 2.12
N LEU A 196 7.86 15.05 1.60
CA LEU A 196 9.23 15.35 2.03
C LEU A 196 9.85 16.54 1.29
N GLY A 197 9.15 17.13 0.31
CA GLY A 197 9.65 18.27 -0.48
C GLY A 197 10.67 17.88 -1.56
N ASN A 198 10.61 16.64 -2.03
CA ASN A 198 11.49 16.11 -3.10
C ASN A 198 10.74 15.95 -4.42
#